data_89b60f9fb3308e591c5fa0e77cc7f7d8
#
_entry.id   89b60f9fb3308e591c5fa0e77cc7f7d8
#
_cell.length_a   1.000
_cell.length_b   1.000
_cell.length_c   1.000
_cell.angle_alpha   90.00
_cell.angle_beta   90.00
_cell.angle_gamma   90.00
#
_symmetry.space_group_name_H-M   'P 1'
#
loop_
_entity.id
_entity.type
_entity.pdbx_description
1 polymer ?
#
loop_
_entity_poly.entity_id
_entity_poly.type
_entity_poly.pdbx_seq_one_letter_code
_entity_poly.pdbx_strand_id
1 'polypeptide(L)'
;EPSASKEEYLRLAKEVRKLIFPEIDEYEQKTGFAICVEWLHELALHTQVVIKESPLCYAHGRVLYTALSQYLSERQATSSSERLTIWETGTARGFSALCMAKALNDLQHPGTILTFDLLPHNTTMYWNCIDDLDEPKTRAELLRPWQTLVRDFILFHQGDTRLVLPKVHAERIHFAFLDGAHTYQDVMFEFDQIRERQLPGDMIVYDDYTPKQFPGIVRAVD
;
A
#
# COMPACT_ATOMS: atom_id res chain seq x y z
N GLU A 1 -21.05 6.36 13.44
CA GLU A 1 -21.63 5.01 13.49
C GLU A 1 -21.10 4.14 12.37
N PRO A 2 -21.17 2.80 12.49
CA PRO A 2 -20.76 1.88 11.43
C PRO A 2 -21.52 2.13 10.12
N SER A 3 -20.85 1.98 8.99
CA SER A 3 -21.44 2.23 7.66
C SER A 3 -22.34 1.09 7.17
N ALA A 4 -22.22 -0.13 7.73
CA ALA A 4 -23.02 -1.29 7.36
C ALA A 4 -23.07 -2.34 8.47
N SER A 5 -23.86 -3.41 8.27
CA SER A 5 -23.90 -4.56 9.18
C SER A 5 -22.72 -5.51 8.96
N LYS A 6 -22.52 -6.41 9.92
CA LYS A 6 -21.50 -7.47 9.82
C LYS A 6 -21.74 -8.38 8.62
N GLU A 7 -22.99 -8.75 8.40
CA GLU A 7 -23.40 -9.59 7.27
C GLU A 7 -23.04 -8.96 5.95
N GLU A 8 -23.21 -7.64 5.82
CA GLU A 8 -22.89 -6.91 4.60
C GLU A 8 -21.38 -6.85 4.34
N TYR A 9 -20.54 -6.54 5.34
CA TYR A 9 -19.09 -6.60 5.19
C TYR A 9 -18.60 -8.00 4.80
N LEU A 10 -19.13 -9.04 5.42
CA LEU A 10 -18.75 -10.43 5.10
C LEU A 10 -19.24 -10.85 3.69
N ARG A 11 -20.42 -10.37 3.27
CA ARG A 11 -20.92 -10.58 1.91
C ARG A 11 -19.99 -9.95 0.87
N LEU A 12 -19.63 -8.69 1.06
CA LEU A 12 -18.70 -7.96 0.19
C LEU A 12 -17.33 -8.66 0.12
N ALA A 13 -16.78 -9.05 1.26
CA ALA A 13 -15.53 -9.80 1.32
C ALA A 13 -15.61 -11.10 0.50
N LYS A 14 -16.71 -11.85 0.62
CA LYS A 14 -16.92 -13.09 -0.14
C LYS A 14 -17.03 -12.84 -1.65
N GLU A 15 -17.62 -11.74 -2.06
CA GLU A 15 -17.73 -11.39 -3.48
C GLU A 15 -16.39 -10.99 -4.09
N VAL A 16 -15.64 -10.12 -3.42
CA VAL A 16 -14.33 -9.67 -3.93
C VAL A 16 -13.32 -10.82 -4.03
N ARG A 17 -13.37 -11.79 -3.14
CA ARG A 17 -12.52 -13.01 -3.19
C ARG A 17 -12.72 -13.86 -4.45
N LYS A 18 -13.83 -13.68 -5.18
CA LYS A 18 -14.11 -14.41 -6.43
C LYS A 18 -13.53 -13.74 -7.67
N LEU A 19 -13.04 -12.51 -7.54
CA LEU A 19 -12.43 -11.80 -8.66
C LEU A 19 -11.15 -12.52 -9.11
N ILE A 20 -11.00 -12.61 -10.42
CA ILE A 20 -9.87 -13.29 -11.07
C ILE A 20 -9.06 -12.22 -11.83
N PHE A 21 -7.75 -12.28 -11.71
CA PHE A 21 -6.82 -11.34 -12.35
C PHE A 21 -5.71 -12.13 -13.07
N PRO A 22 -5.97 -12.63 -14.30
CA PRO A 22 -5.03 -13.50 -15.02
C PRO A 22 -3.64 -12.88 -15.22
N GLU A 23 -3.58 -11.57 -15.45
CA GLU A 23 -2.30 -10.86 -15.63
C GLU A 23 -1.46 -10.85 -14.33
N ILE A 24 -2.13 -10.77 -13.17
CA ILE A 24 -1.44 -10.84 -11.88
C ILE A 24 -1.00 -12.29 -11.60
N ASP A 25 -1.86 -13.27 -11.91
CA ASP A 25 -1.54 -14.69 -11.76
C ASP A 25 -0.31 -15.06 -12.61
N GLU A 26 -0.25 -14.57 -13.86
CA GLU A 26 0.91 -14.74 -14.74
C GLU A 26 2.17 -14.05 -14.19
N TYR A 27 2.02 -12.84 -13.66
CA TYR A 27 3.13 -12.09 -13.07
C TYR A 27 3.71 -12.81 -11.84
N GLU A 28 2.87 -13.28 -10.93
CA GLU A 28 3.28 -14.07 -9.78
C GLU A 28 3.98 -15.39 -10.19
N GLN A 29 3.43 -16.09 -11.19
CA GLN A 29 4.02 -17.30 -11.70
C GLN A 29 5.39 -17.05 -12.35
N LYS A 30 5.52 -15.99 -13.14
CA LYS A 30 6.77 -15.63 -13.82
C LYS A 30 7.88 -15.23 -12.85
N THR A 31 7.54 -14.52 -11.79
CA THR A 31 8.51 -14.06 -10.80
C THR A 31 8.81 -15.11 -9.72
N GLY A 32 7.90 -16.05 -9.50
CA GLY A 32 7.97 -17.02 -8.42
C GLY A 32 7.58 -16.46 -7.05
N PHE A 33 7.03 -15.24 -6.99
CA PHE A 33 6.60 -14.59 -5.76
C PHE A 33 5.09 -14.37 -5.77
N ALA A 34 4.42 -14.89 -4.74
CA ALA A 34 3.00 -14.69 -4.52
C ALA A 34 2.74 -14.50 -3.02
N ILE A 35 1.91 -13.53 -2.68
CA ILE A 35 1.48 -13.34 -1.29
C ILE A 35 0.53 -14.47 -0.88
N CYS A 36 0.60 -14.91 0.39
CA CYS A 36 -0.38 -15.86 0.93
C CYS A 36 -1.79 -15.27 0.83
N VAL A 37 -2.64 -15.93 0.06
CA VAL A 37 -3.99 -15.44 -0.27
C VAL A 37 -4.87 -15.34 0.96
N GLU A 38 -4.78 -16.28 1.90
CA GLU A 38 -5.54 -16.26 3.15
C GLU A 38 -5.16 -15.05 4.01
N TRP A 39 -3.86 -14.78 4.13
CA TRP A 39 -3.34 -13.61 4.85
C TRP A 39 -3.81 -12.30 4.20
N LEU A 40 -3.77 -12.22 2.87
CA LEU A 40 -4.23 -11.06 2.12
C LEU A 40 -5.73 -10.81 2.33
N HIS A 41 -6.54 -11.88 2.31
CA HIS A 41 -7.97 -11.77 2.53
C HIS A 41 -8.33 -11.36 3.96
N GLU A 42 -7.57 -11.84 4.95
CA GLU A 42 -7.73 -11.42 6.34
C GLU A 42 -7.40 -9.93 6.49
N LEU A 43 -6.25 -9.49 6.00
CA LEU A 43 -5.89 -8.07 6.00
C LEU A 43 -6.92 -7.21 5.27
N ALA A 44 -7.36 -7.62 4.08
CA ALA A 44 -8.31 -6.89 3.28
C ALA A 44 -9.68 -6.74 3.95
N LEU A 45 -10.15 -7.72 4.72
CA LEU A 45 -11.41 -7.62 5.46
C LEU A 45 -11.42 -6.41 6.41
N HIS A 46 -10.30 -6.12 7.04
CA HIS A 46 -10.14 -5.03 8.00
C HIS A 46 -9.72 -3.69 7.36
N THR A 47 -9.18 -3.73 6.14
CA THR A 47 -8.56 -2.53 5.56
C THR A 47 -9.11 -2.12 4.18
N GLN A 48 -9.68 -3.04 3.40
CA GLN A 48 -10.13 -2.79 2.02
C GLN A 48 -11.61 -3.11 1.78
N VAL A 49 -12.23 -3.95 2.60
CA VAL A 49 -13.66 -4.22 2.50
C VAL A 49 -14.43 -3.08 3.17
N VAL A 50 -14.88 -2.14 2.33
CA VAL A 50 -15.50 -0.87 2.73
C VAL A 50 -16.79 -0.63 1.95
N ILE A 51 -17.66 0.20 2.47
CA ILE A 51 -18.85 0.64 1.76
C ILE A 51 -18.49 1.81 0.85
N LYS A 52 -18.56 1.61 -0.47
CA LYS A 52 -18.27 2.60 -1.50
C LYS A 52 -19.07 2.32 -2.77
N GLU A 53 -19.24 3.33 -3.62
CA GLU A 53 -19.96 3.19 -4.90
C GLU A 53 -19.16 2.43 -5.95
N SER A 54 -17.83 2.62 -5.97
CA SER A 54 -16.95 1.92 -6.91
C SER A 54 -16.78 0.44 -6.54
N PRO A 55 -16.55 -0.44 -7.51
CA PRO A 55 -16.27 -1.86 -7.24
C PRO A 55 -15.09 -2.02 -6.26
N LEU A 56 -15.25 -2.94 -5.31
CA LEU A 56 -14.15 -3.31 -4.41
C LEU A 56 -13.10 -4.12 -5.17
N CYS A 57 -11.85 -3.74 -4.97
CA CYS A 57 -10.70 -4.49 -5.46
C CYS A 57 -9.53 -4.24 -4.50
N TYR A 58 -8.75 -5.27 -4.21
CA TYR A 58 -7.51 -5.16 -3.45
C TYR A 58 -6.37 -5.99 -4.07
N ALA A 59 -6.47 -6.21 -5.39
CA ALA A 59 -5.48 -6.96 -6.15
C ALA A 59 -4.11 -6.24 -6.21
N HIS A 60 -4.08 -4.90 -6.04
CA HIS A 60 -2.85 -4.13 -5.93
C HIS A 60 -1.93 -4.64 -4.81
N GLY A 61 -2.48 -5.20 -3.73
CA GLY A 61 -1.66 -5.82 -2.68
C GLY A 61 -0.82 -7.00 -3.17
N ARG A 62 -1.34 -7.81 -4.11
CA ARG A 62 -0.59 -8.88 -4.78
C ARG A 62 0.54 -8.31 -5.64
N VAL A 63 0.21 -7.28 -6.43
CA VAL A 63 1.18 -6.60 -7.31
C VAL A 63 2.33 -6.01 -6.49
N LEU A 64 2.03 -5.28 -5.42
CA LEU A 64 3.03 -4.65 -4.56
C LEU A 64 3.94 -5.68 -3.89
N TYR A 65 3.35 -6.74 -3.32
CA TYR A 65 4.14 -7.82 -2.72
C TYR A 65 5.07 -8.46 -3.74
N THR A 66 4.55 -8.81 -4.92
CA THR A 66 5.31 -9.49 -5.97
C THR A 66 6.41 -8.60 -6.54
N ALA A 67 6.09 -7.34 -6.86
CA ALA A 67 7.05 -6.38 -7.41
C ALA A 67 8.19 -6.08 -6.42
N LEU A 68 7.85 -5.84 -5.16
CA LEU A 68 8.88 -5.62 -4.13
C LEU A 68 9.71 -6.89 -3.88
N SER A 69 9.09 -8.07 -3.86
CA SER A 69 9.80 -9.34 -3.68
C SER A 69 10.77 -9.62 -4.83
N GLN A 70 10.37 -9.36 -6.06
CA GLN A 70 11.23 -9.45 -7.23
C GLN A 70 12.41 -8.47 -7.11
N TYR A 71 12.13 -7.20 -6.81
CA TYR A 71 13.15 -6.17 -6.63
C TYR A 71 14.18 -6.58 -5.55
N LEU A 72 13.71 -7.11 -4.42
CA LEU A 72 14.56 -7.61 -3.34
C LEU A 72 15.45 -8.77 -3.78
N SER A 73 14.89 -9.75 -4.49
CA SER A 73 15.61 -10.93 -4.98
C SER A 73 16.75 -10.54 -5.95
N GLU A 74 16.48 -9.61 -6.86
CA GLU A 74 17.48 -9.11 -7.81
C GLU A 74 18.63 -8.39 -7.10
N ARG A 75 18.35 -7.65 -6.03
CA ARG A 75 19.36 -6.97 -5.20
C ARG A 75 20.17 -7.95 -4.34
N GLN A 76 19.56 -8.97 -3.76
CA GLN A 76 20.28 -10.00 -3.01
C GLN A 76 21.28 -10.73 -3.90
N ALA A 77 20.95 -10.95 -5.16
CA ALA A 77 21.88 -11.54 -6.13
C ALA A 77 23.15 -10.69 -6.35
N THR A 78 23.08 -9.38 -6.11
CA THR A 78 24.22 -8.44 -6.21
C THR A 78 24.95 -8.22 -4.89
N SER A 79 24.65 -9.00 -3.85
CA SER A 79 25.26 -8.93 -2.50
C SER A 79 25.02 -7.61 -1.75
N SER A 80 23.98 -6.87 -2.07
CA SER A 80 23.62 -5.66 -1.35
C SER A 80 22.83 -5.99 -0.09
N SER A 81 23.41 -5.74 1.09
CA SER A 81 22.73 -5.79 2.40
C SER A 81 22.21 -4.42 2.85
N GLU A 82 22.13 -3.47 1.94
CA GLU A 82 21.67 -2.12 2.21
C GLU A 82 20.23 -2.11 2.72
N ARG A 83 19.96 -1.32 3.78
CA ARG A 83 18.62 -1.12 4.28
C ARG A 83 17.79 -0.33 3.27
N LEU A 84 16.66 -0.88 2.83
CA LEU A 84 15.80 -0.21 1.86
C LEU A 84 14.98 0.90 2.49
N THR A 85 14.85 1.99 1.76
CA THR A 85 13.86 3.03 2.01
C THR A 85 12.75 2.93 0.97
N ILE A 86 11.53 2.74 1.45
CA ILE A 86 10.32 2.63 0.65
C ILE A 86 9.41 3.82 1.01
N TRP A 87 8.86 4.49 0.01
CA TRP A 87 7.89 5.55 0.22
C TRP A 87 6.52 5.14 -0.30
N GLU A 88 5.49 5.53 0.46
CA GLU A 88 4.09 5.37 0.09
C GLU A 88 3.34 6.67 0.33
N THR A 89 2.60 7.16 -0.66
CA THR A 89 1.57 8.19 -0.47
C THR A 89 0.19 7.55 -0.48
N GLY A 90 -0.68 7.96 0.46
CA GLY A 90 -2.01 7.35 0.61
C GLY A 90 -2.04 6.11 1.52
N THR A 91 -1.66 6.26 2.79
CA THR A 91 -1.70 5.15 3.78
C THR A 91 -3.08 4.55 3.97
N ALA A 92 -4.12 5.37 3.94
CA ALA A 92 -5.51 4.99 4.28
C ALA A 92 -5.55 4.13 5.57
N ARG A 93 -5.96 2.86 5.46
CA ARG A 93 -5.98 1.90 6.59
C ARG A 93 -4.70 1.08 6.73
N GLY A 94 -3.68 1.30 5.86
CA GLY A 94 -2.38 0.63 5.94
C GLY A 94 -2.28 -0.69 5.18
N PHE A 95 -3.19 -0.98 4.25
CA PHE A 95 -3.21 -2.22 3.49
C PHE A 95 -1.94 -2.42 2.65
N SER A 96 -1.64 -1.49 1.78
CA SER A 96 -0.50 -1.50 0.85
C SER A 96 0.83 -1.50 1.61
N ALA A 97 0.97 -0.64 2.64
CA ALA A 97 2.13 -0.65 3.52
C ALA A 97 2.37 -2.03 4.16
N LEU A 98 1.31 -2.71 4.62
CA LEU A 98 1.43 -4.06 5.19
C LEU A 98 1.76 -5.13 4.14
N CYS A 99 1.26 -5.03 2.91
CA CYS A 99 1.66 -5.93 1.82
C CYS A 99 3.16 -5.78 1.50
N MET A 100 3.67 -4.56 1.47
CA MET A 100 5.11 -4.29 1.29
C MET A 100 5.94 -4.74 2.50
N ALA A 101 5.47 -4.50 3.73
CA ALA A 101 6.12 -4.99 4.95
C ALA A 101 6.18 -6.52 5.00
N LYS A 102 5.15 -7.20 4.51
CA LYS A 102 5.13 -8.66 4.38
C LYS A 102 6.21 -9.17 3.43
N ALA A 103 6.44 -8.50 2.29
CA ALA A 103 7.52 -8.85 1.36
C ALA A 103 8.90 -8.70 2.02
N LEU A 104 9.15 -7.60 2.73
CA LEU A 104 10.38 -7.40 3.50
C LEU A 104 10.59 -8.50 4.55
N ASN A 105 9.54 -8.83 5.30
CA ASN A 105 9.59 -9.86 6.33
C ASN A 105 9.84 -11.25 5.76
N ASP A 106 9.11 -11.65 4.72
CA ASP A 106 9.19 -12.99 4.14
C ASP A 106 10.56 -13.25 3.50
N LEU A 107 11.16 -12.21 2.90
CA LEU A 107 12.52 -12.28 2.33
C LEU A 107 13.60 -11.93 3.35
N GLN A 108 13.25 -11.67 4.61
CA GLN A 108 14.16 -11.31 5.69
C GLN A 108 15.10 -10.15 5.32
N HIS A 109 14.57 -9.16 4.58
CA HIS A 109 15.36 -8.03 4.12
C HIS A 109 15.15 -6.81 5.01
N PRO A 110 16.21 -6.10 5.44
CA PRO A 110 16.06 -4.88 6.22
C PRO A 110 15.48 -3.77 5.37
N GLY A 111 14.45 -3.09 5.87
CA GLY A 111 13.81 -1.99 5.17
C GLY A 111 13.02 -1.08 6.10
N THR A 112 12.62 0.07 5.58
CA THR A 112 11.74 1.00 6.25
C THR A 112 10.76 1.57 5.23
N ILE A 113 9.48 1.47 5.52
CA ILE A 113 8.39 2.04 4.74
C ILE A 113 7.97 3.33 5.43
N LEU A 114 8.17 4.46 4.77
CA LEU A 114 7.64 5.75 5.19
C LEU A 114 6.33 5.96 4.43
N THR A 115 5.22 5.98 5.16
CA THR A 115 3.89 6.13 4.57
C THR A 115 3.25 7.45 5.02
N PHE A 116 2.66 8.17 4.06
CA PHE A 116 2.18 9.54 4.22
C PHE A 116 0.68 9.64 3.96
N ASP A 117 -0.07 10.26 4.88
CA ASP A 117 -1.52 10.44 4.76
C ASP A 117 -2.03 11.65 5.55
N LEU A 118 -3.12 12.22 5.12
CA LEU A 118 -3.86 13.25 5.87
C LEU A 118 -4.52 12.65 7.11
N LEU A 119 -4.96 11.38 7.04
CA LEU A 119 -5.66 10.70 8.12
C LEU A 119 -4.73 10.44 9.31
N PRO A 120 -5.21 10.71 10.54
CA PRO A 120 -4.41 10.57 11.74
C PRO A 120 -4.13 9.10 12.08
N HIS A 121 -2.96 8.83 12.67
CA HIS A 121 -2.60 7.49 13.15
C HIS A 121 -3.16 7.19 14.55
N ASN A 122 -3.14 8.19 15.43
CA ASN A 122 -3.47 8.03 16.85
C ASN A 122 -4.80 8.71 17.26
N THR A 123 -5.63 9.10 16.30
CA THR A 123 -6.96 9.66 16.59
C THR A 123 -8.02 8.61 16.33
N THR A 124 -8.91 8.43 17.27
CA THR A 124 -10.04 7.49 17.18
C THR A 124 -11.05 7.98 16.14
N MET A 125 -11.42 7.11 15.21
CA MET A 125 -12.41 7.39 14.17
C MET A 125 -13.08 6.12 13.66
N TYR A 126 -14.18 6.28 12.91
CA TYR A 126 -14.77 5.20 12.12
C TYR A 126 -14.01 5.04 10.81
N TRP A 127 -13.60 3.81 10.49
CA TRP A 127 -12.78 3.49 9.32
C TRP A 127 -13.55 2.98 8.11
N ASN A 128 -14.90 2.94 8.21
CA ASN A 128 -15.76 2.34 7.20
C ASN A 128 -15.35 0.88 6.89
N CYS A 129 -15.16 0.08 7.94
CA CYS A 129 -14.82 -1.33 7.83
C CYS A 129 -15.50 -2.13 8.94
N ILE A 130 -15.33 -3.45 8.93
CA ILE A 130 -15.97 -4.36 9.87
C ILE A 130 -15.63 -4.06 11.35
N ASP A 131 -14.46 -3.50 11.62
CA ASP A 131 -14.00 -3.15 12.98
C ASP A 131 -14.83 -2.05 13.64
N ASP A 132 -15.49 -1.21 12.84
CA ASP A 132 -16.36 -0.15 13.33
C ASP A 132 -17.61 -0.68 14.07
N LEU A 133 -17.92 -1.97 13.92
CA LEU A 133 -19.04 -2.62 14.60
C LEU A 133 -18.80 -2.76 16.10
N ASP A 134 -17.56 -2.81 16.53
CA ASP A 134 -17.22 -2.85 17.95
C ASP A 134 -17.25 -1.42 18.52
N GLU A 135 -16.34 -0.59 18.04
CA GLU A 135 -16.17 0.82 18.44
C GLU A 135 -15.26 1.55 17.45
N PRO A 136 -15.26 2.91 17.39
CA PRO A 136 -14.29 3.65 16.61
C PRO A 136 -12.87 3.42 17.19
N LYS A 137 -11.90 3.27 16.29
CA LYS A 137 -10.51 2.88 16.63
C LYS A 137 -9.50 3.87 16.06
N THR A 138 -8.34 3.95 16.67
CA THR A 138 -7.16 4.53 16.05
C THR A 138 -6.63 3.59 14.95
N ARG A 139 -5.83 4.10 14.00
CA ARG A 139 -5.16 3.22 13.02
C ARG A 139 -4.25 2.21 13.74
N ALA A 140 -3.60 2.60 14.82
CA ALA A 140 -2.76 1.71 15.61
C ALA A 140 -3.56 0.52 16.20
N GLU A 141 -4.78 0.76 16.67
CA GLU A 141 -5.67 -0.29 17.17
C GLU A 141 -6.21 -1.16 16.03
N LEU A 142 -6.60 -0.57 14.92
CA LEU A 142 -7.04 -1.29 13.73
C LEU A 142 -5.96 -2.28 13.23
N LEU A 143 -4.70 -1.85 13.23
CA LEU A 143 -3.57 -2.65 12.74
C LEU A 143 -2.91 -3.54 13.80
N ARG A 144 -3.50 -3.65 15.00
CA ARG A 144 -2.97 -4.48 16.11
C ARG A 144 -2.68 -5.94 15.72
N PRO A 145 -3.50 -6.63 14.91
CA PRO A 145 -3.19 -8.00 14.48
C PRO A 145 -1.86 -8.13 13.72
N TRP A 146 -1.41 -7.05 13.06
CA TRP A 146 -0.16 -7.00 12.28
C TRP A 146 0.91 -6.13 12.94
N GLN A 147 0.80 -5.86 14.25
CA GLN A 147 1.68 -4.92 14.98
C GLN A 147 3.17 -5.23 14.85
N THR A 148 3.56 -6.50 14.65
CA THR A 148 4.96 -6.88 14.43
C THR A 148 5.49 -6.28 13.11
N LEU A 149 4.75 -6.42 12.01
CA LEU A 149 5.13 -5.81 10.72
C LEU A 149 5.12 -4.29 10.81
N VAL A 150 4.12 -3.72 11.49
CA VAL A 150 4.04 -2.27 11.71
C VAL A 150 5.28 -1.78 12.44
N ARG A 151 5.59 -2.36 13.59
CA ARG A 151 6.73 -1.94 14.43
C ARG A 151 8.07 -2.10 13.72
N ASP A 152 8.25 -3.18 12.96
CA ASP A 152 9.55 -3.55 12.42
C ASP A 152 9.85 -2.81 11.09
N PHE A 153 8.80 -2.40 10.35
CA PHE A 153 8.99 -1.88 8.99
C PHE A 153 8.33 -0.54 8.69
N ILE A 154 7.28 -0.08 9.42
CA ILE A 154 6.44 1.04 8.98
C ILE A 154 6.58 2.26 9.88
N LEU A 155 6.80 3.41 9.26
CA LEU A 155 6.75 4.73 9.90
C LEU A 155 5.62 5.56 9.30
N PHE A 156 4.65 5.94 10.12
CA PHE A 156 3.51 6.75 9.70
C PHE A 156 3.80 8.24 9.82
N HIS A 157 3.58 8.96 8.73
CA HIS A 157 3.69 10.42 8.67
C HIS A 157 2.32 11.03 8.36
N GLN A 158 1.79 11.80 9.30
CA GLN A 158 0.53 12.51 9.10
C GLN A 158 0.78 13.88 8.47
N GLY A 159 0.06 14.20 7.41
CA GLY A 159 0.02 15.51 6.79
C GLY A 159 -0.16 15.50 5.29
N ASP A 160 -0.39 16.68 4.74
CA ASP A 160 -0.44 16.88 3.30
C ASP A 160 0.92 16.57 2.66
N THR A 161 0.96 15.71 1.65
CA THR A 161 2.20 15.30 0.96
C THR A 161 2.98 16.51 0.44
N ARG A 162 2.31 17.55 -0.05
CA ARG A 162 2.94 18.80 -0.48
C ARG A 162 3.72 19.52 0.63
N LEU A 163 3.30 19.35 1.87
CA LEU A 163 3.94 19.98 3.03
C LEU A 163 4.94 19.08 3.75
N VAL A 164 4.73 17.77 3.69
CA VAL A 164 5.50 16.79 4.46
C VAL A 164 6.68 16.25 3.66
N LEU A 165 6.48 15.81 2.39
CA LEU A 165 7.53 15.17 1.59
C LEU A 165 8.80 16.03 1.45
N PRO A 166 8.73 17.36 1.24
CA PRO A 166 9.94 18.19 1.14
C PRO A 166 10.76 18.27 2.44
N LYS A 167 10.15 17.92 3.58
CA LYS A 167 10.79 17.97 4.90
C LYS A 167 11.36 16.63 5.35
N VAL A 168 11.00 15.55 4.68
CA VAL A 168 11.50 14.21 5.01
C VAL A 168 12.79 13.96 4.24
N HIS A 169 13.86 13.76 4.98
CA HIS A 169 15.15 13.42 4.39
C HIS A 169 15.23 11.92 4.10
N ALA A 170 15.58 11.58 2.86
CA ALA A 170 15.98 10.25 2.46
C ALA A 170 17.10 10.39 1.42
N GLU A 171 18.23 9.74 1.65
CA GLU A 171 19.35 9.74 0.69
C GLU A 171 18.98 9.02 -0.59
N ARG A 172 18.20 7.93 -0.46
CA ARG A 172 17.73 7.13 -1.59
C ARG A 172 16.34 6.57 -1.30
N ILE A 173 15.51 6.51 -2.34
CA ILE A 173 14.18 5.86 -2.32
C ILE A 173 14.24 4.70 -3.30
N HIS A 174 14.29 3.49 -2.77
CA HIS A 174 14.50 2.26 -3.56
C HIS A 174 13.23 1.79 -4.25
N PHE A 175 12.10 1.98 -3.58
CA PHE A 175 10.79 1.58 -4.07
C PHE A 175 9.78 2.63 -3.62
N ALA A 176 8.85 3.00 -4.49
CA ALA A 176 7.78 3.92 -4.15
C ALA A 176 6.43 3.42 -4.64
N PHE A 177 5.38 3.66 -3.85
CA PHE A 177 3.99 3.45 -4.23
C PHE A 177 3.21 4.75 -4.08
N LEU A 178 2.66 5.24 -5.19
CA LEU A 178 1.93 6.49 -5.27
C LEU A 178 0.42 6.22 -5.42
N ASP A 179 -0.31 6.43 -4.34
CA ASP A 179 -1.77 6.27 -4.20
C ASP A 179 -2.38 7.41 -3.35
N GLY A 180 -1.72 8.59 -3.35
CA GLY A 180 -2.14 9.72 -2.50
C GLY A 180 -3.19 10.59 -3.15
N ALA A 181 -2.91 11.14 -4.31
CA ALA A 181 -3.77 12.07 -5.02
C ALA A 181 -3.83 11.77 -6.52
N HIS A 182 -4.97 12.11 -7.14
CA HIS A 182 -5.30 11.65 -8.50
C HIS A 182 -5.23 12.75 -9.56
N THR A 183 -4.83 13.99 -9.19
CA THR A 183 -4.63 15.05 -10.17
C THR A 183 -3.24 14.97 -10.80
N TYR A 184 -3.12 15.36 -12.06
CA TYR A 184 -1.82 15.46 -12.74
C TYR A 184 -0.77 16.22 -11.92
N GLN A 185 -1.17 17.34 -11.32
CA GLN A 185 -0.25 18.19 -10.57
C GLN A 185 0.24 17.53 -9.28
N ASP A 186 -0.63 16.81 -8.58
CA ASP A 186 -0.26 16.11 -7.35
C ASP A 186 0.67 14.94 -7.63
N VAL A 187 0.33 14.11 -8.63
CA VAL A 187 1.17 12.97 -9.04
C VAL A 187 2.55 13.45 -9.50
N MET A 188 2.61 14.50 -10.32
CA MET A 188 3.89 15.07 -10.75
C MET A 188 4.70 15.64 -9.58
N PHE A 189 4.04 16.29 -8.62
CA PHE A 189 4.72 16.78 -7.42
C PHE A 189 5.34 15.63 -6.61
N GLU A 190 4.57 14.58 -6.34
CA GLU A 190 5.04 13.41 -5.60
C GLU A 190 6.17 12.69 -6.36
N PHE A 191 6.01 12.52 -7.67
CA PHE A 191 7.03 11.95 -8.54
C PHE A 191 8.34 12.75 -8.48
N ASP A 192 8.28 14.09 -8.59
CA ASP A 192 9.47 14.95 -8.52
C ASP A 192 10.21 14.84 -7.17
N GLN A 193 9.48 14.63 -6.06
CA GLN A 193 10.10 14.39 -4.75
C GLN A 193 10.85 13.05 -4.68
N ILE A 194 10.45 12.07 -5.47
CA ILE A 194 10.98 10.70 -5.43
C ILE A 194 12.13 10.53 -6.43
N ARG A 195 11.92 10.91 -7.69
CA ARG A 195 12.85 10.64 -8.79
C ARG A 195 14.27 11.16 -8.55
N GLU A 196 14.40 12.30 -7.88
CA GLU A 196 15.71 12.91 -7.57
C GLU A 196 16.51 12.10 -6.53
N ARG A 197 15.83 11.17 -5.82
CA ARG A 197 16.39 10.29 -4.81
C ARG A 197 16.47 8.83 -5.27
N GLN A 198 16.22 8.56 -6.56
CA GLN A 198 16.31 7.23 -7.12
C GLN A 198 17.56 7.05 -7.97
N LEU A 199 18.03 5.82 -8.01
CA LEU A 199 19.10 5.37 -8.90
C LEU A 199 18.53 4.46 -9.99
N PRO A 200 19.23 4.23 -11.09
CA PRO A 200 18.82 3.27 -12.09
C PRO A 200 18.53 1.89 -11.49
N GLY A 201 17.35 1.36 -11.79
CA GLY A 201 16.84 0.11 -11.24
C GLY A 201 15.94 0.25 -10.03
N ASP A 202 15.82 1.45 -9.42
CA ASP A 202 14.79 1.72 -8.42
C ASP A 202 13.41 1.81 -9.06
N MET A 203 12.35 1.53 -8.29
CA MET A 203 11.00 1.31 -8.83
C MET A 203 9.99 2.32 -8.29
N ILE A 204 9.08 2.76 -9.16
CA ILE A 204 7.86 3.47 -8.77
C ILE A 204 6.65 2.69 -9.30
N VAL A 205 5.68 2.46 -8.43
CA VAL A 205 4.39 1.88 -8.76
C VAL A 205 3.31 2.94 -8.55
N TYR A 206 2.43 3.10 -9.51
CA TYR A 206 1.29 4.02 -9.44
C TYR A 206 0.01 3.20 -9.29
N ASP A 207 -0.90 3.61 -8.39
CA ASP A 207 -2.26 3.09 -8.37
C ASP A 207 -3.17 3.85 -9.33
N ASP A 208 -4.37 3.35 -9.50
CA ASP A 208 -5.46 4.02 -10.23
C ASP A 208 -5.13 4.48 -11.67
N TYR A 209 -4.19 3.80 -12.35
CA TYR A 209 -3.90 4.07 -13.77
C TYR A 209 -5.07 3.69 -14.67
N THR A 210 -6.13 4.51 -14.64
CA THR A 210 -7.39 4.27 -15.36
C THR A 210 -7.81 5.51 -16.16
N PRO A 211 -7.75 5.49 -17.52
CA PRO A 211 -8.01 6.67 -18.35
C PRO A 211 -9.39 7.31 -18.15
N LYS A 212 -10.40 6.51 -17.80
CA LYS A 212 -11.77 7.02 -17.64
C LYS A 212 -12.01 7.67 -16.28
N GLN A 213 -11.39 7.14 -15.21
CA GLN A 213 -11.63 7.62 -13.84
C GLN A 213 -10.59 8.67 -13.43
N PHE A 214 -9.32 8.39 -13.73
CA PHE A 214 -8.20 9.22 -13.29
C PHE A 214 -7.26 9.62 -14.44
N PRO A 215 -7.76 10.42 -15.42
CA PRO A 215 -6.95 10.85 -16.58
C PRO A 215 -5.72 11.68 -16.18
N GLY A 216 -5.73 12.27 -14.99
CA GLY A 216 -4.58 13.00 -14.43
C GLY A 216 -3.39 12.09 -14.16
N ILE A 217 -3.62 10.88 -13.62
CA ILE A 217 -2.58 9.89 -13.38
C ILE A 217 -2.00 9.38 -14.69
N VAL A 218 -2.88 8.97 -15.62
CA VAL A 218 -2.44 8.47 -16.94
C VAL A 218 -1.54 9.49 -17.63
N ARG A 219 -1.96 10.76 -17.65
CA ARG A 219 -1.15 11.85 -18.25
C ARG A 219 0.19 12.06 -17.52
N ALA A 220 0.27 11.78 -16.22
CA ALA A 220 1.51 11.96 -15.46
C ALA A 220 2.49 10.80 -15.66
N VAL A 221 1.97 9.60 -15.94
CA VAL A 221 2.78 8.37 -16.12
C VAL A 221 3.28 8.22 -17.56
N ASP A 222 2.48 8.63 -18.57
CA ASP A 222 2.84 8.62 -19.99
C ASP A 222 3.82 9.77 -20.34
#